data_730625a5d95b53f3450383e9359da45c
#
_entry.id   730625a5d95b53f3450383e9359da45c
#
_cell.length_a   1.000
_cell.length_b   1.000
_cell.length_c   1.000
_cell.angle_alpha   90.00
_cell.angle_beta   90.00
_cell.angle_gamma   90.00
#
_symmetry.space_group_name_H-M   'P 1'
#
loop_
_entity.id
_entity.type
_entity.pdbx_description
1 polymer ?
#
loop_
_entity_poly.entity_id
_entity_poly.type
_entity_poly.pdbx_seq_one_letter_code
_entity_poly.pdbx_strand_id
1 'polypeptide(L)'
;GAGVGNPTVVVDETADLAAAVAAVQHGAGFNHGTSCSSESNVLVHHSVAAAFERGLAEAGSYLCDEAEAERLTRRLWPDGTTLDRELIGRPARELAAAAGIDLGGREVTVLAARCADPWRDQPLLREKISPVLTLCVYREFDEAVRLVQSIAERCGLGHSCAVHTTREDRVLRLAEAVTHCRVVVNQSTMTNTGSLSAGVPFTTTLSAGSWGGSSVAGNVTWRHFLNHTTVSRPIPARVPDEAALFAPYRADSVAAPRHPRLLAPADA
;
A
#
# COMPACT_ATOMS: atom_id res chain seq x y z
N GLY A 1 19.69 1.57 -1.17
CA GLY A 1 18.89 1.46 0.04
C GLY A 1 17.40 1.47 -0.29
N ALA A 2 16.60 0.90 0.56
CA ALA A 2 15.14 0.95 0.47
C ALA A 2 14.62 1.99 1.46
N GLY A 3 13.57 2.71 1.07
CA GLY A 3 12.86 3.64 1.95
C GLY A 3 11.63 3.00 2.58
N VAL A 4 10.94 3.80 3.40
CA VAL A 4 9.68 3.42 4.06
C VAL A 4 8.57 3.33 3.02
N GLY A 5 7.68 2.33 3.13
CA GLY A 5 6.53 2.19 2.24
C GLY A 5 5.38 3.12 2.61
N ASN A 6 4.68 2.82 3.64
CA ASN A 6 3.60 3.59 4.29
C ASN A 6 2.56 4.24 3.34
N PRO A 7 1.94 3.50 2.39
CA PRO A 7 1.00 4.10 1.46
C PRO A 7 -0.19 4.76 2.14
N THR A 8 -0.49 5.99 1.70
CA THR A 8 -1.68 6.74 2.13
C THR A 8 -2.68 6.77 0.98
N VAL A 9 -3.92 6.38 1.27
CA VAL A 9 -5.03 6.29 0.32
C VAL A 9 -6.02 7.42 0.55
N VAL A 10 -6.45 8.09 -0.49
CA VAL A 10 -7.54 9.08 -0.44
C VAL A 10 -8.82 8.44 -0.98
N VAL A 11 -9.88 8.43 -0.20
CA VAL A 11 -11.22 8.02 -0.62
C VAL A 11 -12.10 9.26 -0.70
N ASP A 12 -12.39 9.64 -1.92
CA ASP A 12 -13.17 10.82 -2.28
C ASP A 12 -14.67 10.56 -2.20
N GLU A 13 -15.49 11.60 -2.05
CA GLU A 13 -16.95 11.50 -2.02
C GLU A 13 -17.55 10.95 -3.32
N THR A 14 -16.80 10.97 -4.42
CA THR A 14 -17.24 10.43 -5.72
C THR A 14 -16.77 8.99 -5.95
N ALA A 15 -16.06 8.40 -5.00
CA ALA A 15 -15.51 7.04 -5.13
C ALA A 15 -16.63 5.98 -5.23
N ASP A 16 -16.40 4.94 -6.02
CA ASP A 16 -17.11 3.68 -5.84
C ASP A 16 -16.67 3.07 -4.49
N LEU A 17 -17.52 3.24 -3.48
CA LEU A 17 -17.18 2.83 -2.11
C LEU A 17 -16.98 1.33 -1.97
N ALA A 18 -17.74 0.52 -2.71
CA ALA A 18 -17.62 -0.93 -2.64
C ALA A 18 -16.26 -1.37 -3.21
N ALA A 19 -15.86 -0.81 -4.34
CA ALA A 19 -14.56 -1.05 -4.94
C ALA A 19 -13.41 -0.51 -4.07
N ALA A 20 -13.58 0.67 -3.47
CA ALA A 20 -12.58 1.27 -2.58
C ALA A 20 -12.37 0.42 -1.31
N VAL A 21 -13.46 -0.02 -0.68
CA VAL A 21 -13.42 -0.93 0.48
C VAL A 21 -12.70 -2.22 0.12
N ALA A 22 -13.08 -2.86 -0.97
CA ALA A 22 -12.46 -4.12 -1.40
C ALA A 22 -10.96 -3.96 -1.66
N ALA A 23 -10.55 -2.87 -2.32
CA ALA A 23 -9.16 -2.58 -2.62
C ALA A 23 -8.34 -2.36 -1.34
N VAL A 24 -8.83 -1.50 -0.44
CA VAL A 24 -8.14 -1.16 0.83
C VAL A 24 -8.08 -2.38 1.75
N GLN A 25 -9.18 -3.11 1.90
CA GLN A 25 -9.23 -4.33 2.72
C GLN A 25 -8.25 -5.40 2.22
N HIS A 26 -8.24 -5.61 0.88
CA HIS A 26 -7.31 -6.55 0.26
C HIS A 26 -5.86 -6.18 0.55
N GLY A 27 -5.46 -4.94 0.27
CA GLY A 27 -4.06 -4.57 0.38
C GLY A 27 -3.57 -4.44 1.82
N ALA A 28 -4.40 -3.93 2.74
CA ALA A 28 -4.05 -3.86 4.16
C ALA A 28 -3.93 -5.25 4.80
N GLY A 29 -4.76 -6.22 4.35
CA GLY A 29 -4.75 -7.60 4.84
C GLY A 29 -3.73 -8.50 4.16
N PHE A 30 -3.28 -8.16 2.95
CA PHE A 30 -2.39 -9.00 2.16
C PHE A 30 -1.08 -9.29 2.90
N ASN A 31 -0.77 -10.59 3.01
CA ASN A 31 0.43 -11.06 3.70
C ASN A 31 0.64 -10.39 5.08
N HIS A 32 -0.45 -10.21 5.82
CA HIS A 32 -0.47 -9.53 7.13
C HIS A 32 0.12 -8.11 7.10
N GLY A 33 -0.09 -7.36 6.03
CA GLY A 33 0.35 -5.98 5.90
C GLY A 33 1.87 -5.78 5.84
N THR A 34 2.63 -6.82 5.50
CA THR A 34 4.10 -6.77 5.47
C THR A 34 4.67 -6.17 4.19
N SER A 35 3.85 -6.04 3.14
CA SER A 35 4.30 -5.38 1.92
C SER A 35 4.47 -3.88 2.13
N CYS A 36 5.55 -3.31 1.63
CA CYS A 36 5.72 -1.85 1.57
C CYS A 36 4.64 -1.15 0.73
N SER A 37 3.90 -1.91 -0.09
CA SER A 37 2.74 -1.44 -0.87
C SER A 37 1.40 -1.68 -0.17
N SER A 38 1.36 -2.29 1.03
CA SER A 38 0.12 -2.47 1.79
C SER A 38 -0.44 -1.13 2.25
N GLU A 39 -1.75 -0.93 2.10
CA GLU A 39 -2.42 0.27 2.59
C GLU A 39 -2.19 0.44 4.09
N SER A 40 -1.68 1.59 4.48
CA SER A 40 -1.34 1.91 5.87
C SER A 40 -2.25 2.98 6.45
N ASN A 41 -2.49 4.05 5.70
CA ASN A 41 -3.36 5.16 6.10
C ASN A 41 -4.45 5.40 5.06
N VAL A 42 -5.66 5.74 5.51
CA VAL A 42 -6.77 6.10 4.64
C VAL A 42 -7.34 7.43 5.08
N LEU A 43 -7.36 8.38 4.17
CA LEU A 43 -8.02 9.66 4.31
C LEU A 43 -9.38 9.55 3.62
N VAL A 44 -10.46 9.63 4.37
CA VAL A 44 -11.82 9.44 3.85
C VAL A 44 -12.55 10.76 3.89
N HIS A 45 -13.21 11.13 2.80
CA HIS A 45 -14.06 12.33 2.80
C HIS A 45 -15.20 12.18 3.81
N HIS A 46 -15.46 13.23 4.58
CA HIS A 46 -16.39 13.20 5.72
C HIS A 46 -17.80 12.70 5.36
N SER A 47 -18.28 13.02 4.15
CA SER A 47 -19.64 12.62 3.73
C SER A 47 -19.82 11.13 3.49
N VAL A 48 -18.74 10.40 3.24
CA VAL A 48 -18.75 8.95 2.96
C VAL A 48 -18.05 8.13 4.04
N ALA A 49 -17.44 8.75 5.04
CA ALA A 49 -16.65 8.10 6.07
C ALA A 49 -17.42 6.99 6.81
N ALA A 50 -18.63 7.27 7.27
CA ALA A 50 -19.43 6.28 7.99
C ALA A 50 -19.84 5.08 7.10
N ALA A 51 -20.09 5.31 5.82
CA ALA A 51 -20.39 4.22 4.87
C ALA A 51 -19.15 3.39 4.57
N PHE A 52 -18.00 4.03 4.39
CA PHE A 52 -16.73 3.36 4.17
C PHE A 52 -16.33 2.48 5.37
N GLU A 53 -16.46 2.99 6.59
CA GLU A 53 -16.17 2.22 7.82
C GLU A 53 -17.08 1.01 7.97
N ARG A 54 -18.39 1.15 7.68
CA ARG A 54 -19.31 0.00 7.67
C ARG A 54 -18.86 -1.04 6.65
N GLY A 55 -18.53 -0.61 5.44
CA GLY A 55 -18.02 -1.51 4.41
C GLY A 55 -16.76 -2.26 4.84
N LEU A 56 -15.80 -1.59 5.48
CA LEU A 56 -14.61 -2.24 6.04
C LEU A 56 -14.98 -3.30 7.09
N ALA A 57 -15.92 -3.00 7.98
CA ALA A 57 -16.36 -3.95 8.99
C ALA A 57 -17.03 -5.18 8.36
N GLU A 58 -17.87 -4.99 7.35
CA GLU A 58 -18.51 -6.05 6.56
C GLU A 58 -17.50 -6.89 5.78
N ALA A 59 -16.40 -6.27 5.33
CA ALA A 59 -15.30 -6.92 4.61
C ALA A 59 -14.28 -7.64 5.52
N GLY A 60 -14.49 -7.64 6.84
CA GLY A 60 -13.64 -8.37 7.80
C GLY A 60 -12.63 -7.52 8.56
N SER A 61 -12.75 -6.19 8.56
CA SER A 61 -12.01 -5.34 9.47
C SER A 61 -12.69 -5.24 10.84
N TYR A 62 -11.87 -5.08 11.88
CA TYR A 62 -12.32 -4.70 13.22
C TYR A 62 -12.05 -3.20 13.43
N LEU A 63 -13.11 -2.44 13.69
CA LEU A 63 -12.97 -1.02 14.00
C LEU A 63 -12.72 -0.85 15.50
N CYS A 64 -11.50 -0.51 15.86
CA CYS A 64 -11.12 -0.24 17.24
C CYS A 64 -11.83 1.03 17.76
N ASP A 65 -12.30 0.98 19.00
CA ASP A 65 -12.68 2.17 19.72
C ASP A 65 -11.43 2.98 20.12
N GLU A 66 -11.61 4.15 20.73
CA GLU A 66 -10.51 5.06 21.09
C GLU A 66 -9.54 4.41 22.08
N ALA A 67 -10.06 3.74 23.11
CA ALA A 67 -9.24 3.09 24.14
C ALA A 67 -8.50 1.86 23.56
N GLU A 68 -9.12 1.13 22.65
CA GLU A 68 -8.50 0.02 21.93
C GLU A 68 -7.39 0.51 20.99
N ALA A 69 -7.65 1.59 20.25
CA ALA A 69 -6.65 2.23 19.38
C ALA A 69 -5.42 2.71 20.19
N GLU A 70 -5.62 3.28 21.37
CA GLU A 70 -4.53 3.66 22.25
C GLU A 70 -3.74 2.44 22.75
N ARG A 71 -4.43 1.38 23.19
CA ARG A 71 -3.74 0.14 23.64
C ARG A 71 -2.94 -0.49 22.50
N LEU A 72 -3.54 -0.57 21.30
CA LEU A 72 -2.87 -1.07 20.11
C LEU A 72 -1.64 -0.24 19.77
N THR A 73 -1.76 1.09 19.80
CA THR A 73 -0.64 2.01 19.54
C THR A 73 0.49 1.80 20.55
N ARG A 74 0.21 1.77 21.84
CA ARG A 74 1.23 1.52 22.88
C ARG A 74 1.88 0.16 22.75
N ARG A 75 1.13 -0.84 22.26
CA ARG A 75 1.68 -2.19 22.07
C ARG A 75 2.58 -2.28 20.84
N LEU A 76 2.22 -1.57 19.76
CA LEU A 76 3.04 -1.51 18.55
C LEU A 76 4.30 -0.66 18.71
N TRP A 77 4.22 0.43 19.46
CA TRP A 77 5.34 1.34 19.75
C TRP A 77 5.50 1.57 21.25
N PRO A 78 6.15 0.62 21.96
CA PRO A 78 6.25 0.70 23.43
C PRO A 78 6.99 1.93 23.96
N ASP A 79 7.93 2.45 23.18
CA ASP A 79 8.70 3.67 23.48
C ASP A 79 8.16 4.93 22.73
N GLY A 80 7.04 4.78 22.00
CA GLY A 80 6.45 5.83 21.18
C GLY A 80 7.15 6.07 19.84
N THR A 81 8.27 5.42 19.56
CA THR A 81 9.10 5.68 18.37
C THR A 81 9.45 4.42 17.59
N THR A 82 9.84 3.37 18.25
CA THR A 82 10.32 2.13 17.64
C THR A 82 9.20 1.09 17.55
N LEU A 83 8.95 0.58 16.35
CA LEU A 83 7.99 -0.49 16.14
C LEU A 83 8.48 -1.78 16.82
N ASP A 84 7.60 -2.44 17.58
CA ASP A 84 7.90 -3.72 18.20
C ASP A 84 8.05 -4.81 17.14
N ARG A 85 9.27 -5.33 17.01
CA ARG A 85 9.64 -6.34 16.01
C ARG A 85 8.90 -7.67 16.19
N GLU A 86 8.47 -7.99 17.39
CA GLU A 86 7.73 -9.21 17.70
C GLU A 86 6.33 -9.23 17.05
N LEU A 87 5.79 -8.04 16.74
CA LEU A 87 4.46 -7.86 16.15
C LEU A 87 4.47 -7.71 14.63
N ILE A 88 5.64 -7.58 14.02
CA ILE A 88 5.75 -7.46 12.55
C ILE A 88 5.21 -8.72 11.88
N GLY A 89 4.27 -8.54 10.94
CA GLY A 89 3.69 -9.62 10.15
C GLY A 89 2.80 -10.58 10.92
N ARG A 90 2.42 -10.24 12.16
CA ARG A 90 1.47 -11.06 12.92
C ARG A 90 0.05 -10.88 12.40
N PRO A 91 -0.78 -11.94 12.41
CA PRO A 91 -2.19 -11.84 12.08
C PRO A 91 -2.91 -10.84 12.97
N ALA A 92 -3.97 -10.20 12.47
CA ALA A 92 -4.77 -9.22 13.22
C ALA A 92 -5.25 -9.74 14.59
N ARG A 93 -5.62 -11.02 14.69
CA ARG A 93 -6.02 -11.64 15.97
C ARG A 93 -4.90 -11.66 17.02
N GLU A 94 -3.65 -11.84 16.59
CA GLU A 94 -2.52 -11.85 17.53
C GLU A 94 -2.18 -10.43 18.00
N LEU A 95 -2.29 -9.45 17.10
CA LEU A 95 -2.15 -8.03 17.45
C LEU A 95 -3.25 -7.59 18.42
N ALA A 96 -4.50 -7.99 18.17
CA ALA A 96 -5.63 -7.72 19.06
C ALA A 96 -5.41 -8.33 20.45
N ALA A 97 -5.01 -9.60 20.52
CA ALA A 97 -4.71 -10.28 21.78
C ALA A 97 -3.57 -9.58 22.53
N ALA A 98 -2.48 -9.21 21.85
CA ALA A 98 -1.35 -8.49 22.42
C ALA A 98 -1.73 -7.10 22.97
N ALA A 99 -2.75 -6.47 22.39
CA ALA A 99 -3.28 -5.17 22.81
C ALA A 99 -4.45 -5.28 23.80
N GLY A 100 -4.87 -6.50 24.19
CA GLY A 100 -6.02 -6.72 25.05
C GLY A 100 -7.35 -6.31 24.43
N ILE A 101 -7.48 -6.52 23.11
CA ILE A 101 -8.71 -6.24 22.34
C ILE A 101 -9.46 -7.56 22.16
N ASP A 102 -10.73 -7.60 22.60
CA ASP A 102 -11.60 -8.77 22.43
C ASP A 102 -12.33 -8.69 21.09
N LEU A 103 -12.02 -9.61 20.20
CA LEU A 103 -12.68 -9.72 18.90
C LEU A 103 -14.03 -10.45 18.94
N GLY A 104 -14.46 -10.97 20.10
CA GLY A 104 -15.74 -11.67 20.26
C GLY A 104 -15.89 -12.90 19.36
N GLY A 105 -14.80 -13.62 19.08
CA GLY A 105 -14.78 -14.80 18.22
C GLY A 105 -14.91 -14.52 16.72
N ARG A 106 -14.87 -13.26 16.29
CA ARG A 106 -14.93 -12.88 14.87
C ARG A 106 -13.62 -13.21 14.15
N GLU A 107 -13.74 -13.67 12.93
CA GLU A 107 -12.59 -13.71 12.02
C GLU A 107 -12.29 -12.29 11.51
N VAL A 108 -11.10 -11.81 11.81
CA VAL A 108 -10.65 -10.45 11.49
C VAL A 108 -9.32 -10.53 10.75
N THR A 109 -9.24 -9.82 9.63
CA THR A 109 -8.02 -9.76 8.82
C THR A 109 -7.27 -8.44 8.96
N VAL A 110 -7.95 -7.36 9.37
CA VAL A 110 -7.39 -6.01 9.54
C VAL A 110 -7.96 -5.37 10.81
N LEU A 111 -7.11 -4.71 11.59
CA LEU A 111 -7.52 -3.81 12.67
C LEU A 111 -7.53 -2.38 12.13
N ALA A 112 -8.63 -1.67 12.26
CA ALA A 112 -8.74 -0.28 11.82
C ALA A 112 -8.88 0.65 13.03
N ALA A 113 -8.00 1.63 13.13
CA ALA A 113 -7.97 2.61 14.21
C ALA A 113 -8.17 4.03 13.67
N ARG A 114 -9.05 4.82 14.29
CA ARG A 114 -9.24 6.22 13.90
C ARG A 114 -8.11 7.08 14.44
N CYS A 115 -7.67 8.05 13.61
CA CYS A 115 -6.75 9.11 13.98
C CYS A 115 -7.51 10.44 14.05
N ALA A 116 -7.60 11.03 15.23
CA ALA A 116 -8.37 12.26 15.43
C ALA A 116 -7.68 13.50 14.85
N ASP A 117 -6.35 13.55 14.87
CA ASP A 117 -5.57 14.68 14.38
C ASP A 117 -4.40 14.21 13.49
N PRO A 118 -4.63 14.06 12.17
CA PRO A 118 -3.60 13.59 11.26
C PRO A 118 -2.50 14.64 10.98
N TRP A 119 -2.64 15.85 11.47
CA TRP A 119 -1.62 16.90 11.32
C TRP A 119 -0.49 16.77 12.33
N ARG A 120 -0.71 16.05 13.42
CA ARG A 120 0.33 15.78 14.43
C ARG A 120 1.15 14.55 14.06
N ASP A 121 2.40 14.53 14.51
CA ASP A 121 3.20 13.30 14.48
C ASP A 121 2.61 12.30 15.47
N GLN A 122 2.10 11.20 14.94
CA GLN A 122 1.50 10.11 15.71
C GLN A 122 2.03 8.77 15.21
N PRO A 123 2.36 7.84 16.11
CA PRO A 123 2.86 6.53 15.70
C PRO A 123 1.92 5.79 14.72
N LEU A 124 0.60 5.90 14.88
CA LEU A 124 -0.39 5.27 13.98
C LEU A 124 -0.28 5.72 12.51
N LEU A 125 0.28 6.90 12.23
CA LEU A 125 0.49 7.37 10.85
C LEU A 125 1.76 6.82 10.21
N ARG A 126 2.61 6.16 10.98
CA ARG A 126 3.87 5.56 10.51
C ARG A 126 3.63 4.20 9.88
N GLU A 127 4.61 3.69 9.14
CA GLU A 127 4.61 2.33 8.61
C GLU A 127 4.51 1.30 9.74
N LYS A 128 3.56 0.37 9.61
CA LYS A 128 3.21 -0.58 10.68
C LYS A 128 3.75 -1.99 10.42
N ILE A 129 3.99 -2.33 9.16
CA ILE A 129 4.40 -3.67 8.71
C ILE A 129 3.52 -4.76 9.35
N SER A 130 2.24 -4.47 9.43
CA SER A 130 1.22 -5.30 10.09
C SER A 130 -0.18 -4.92 9.57
N PRO A 131 -1.19 -5.79 9.71
CA PRO A 131 -2.53 -5.55 9.19
C PRO A 131 -3.32 -4.55 10.07
N VAL A 132 -2.77 -3.35 10.20
CA VAL A 132 -3.35 -2.24 10.96
C VAL A 132 -3.53 -1.03 10.05
N LEU A 133 -4.76 -0.57 9.92
CA LEU A 133 -5.16 0.55 9.09
C LEU A 133 -5.45 1.78 9.95
N THR A 134 -4.93 2.93 9.56
CA THR A 134 -5.26 4.20 10.22
C THR A 134 -6.29 4.95 9.37
N LEU A 135 -7.42 5.32 9.97
CA LEU A 135 -8.51 6.05 9.32
C LEU A 135 -8.50 7.51 9.79
N CYS A 136 -8.44 8.42 8.84
CA CYS A 136 -8.55 9.86 9.07
C CYS A 136 -9.67 10.43 8.21
N VAL A 137 -10.35 11.45 8.71
CA VAL A 137 -11.43 12.12 7.99
C VAL A 137 -10.95 13.48 7.52
N TYR A 138 -11.28 13.84 6.28
CA TYR A 138 -11.01 15.14 5.71
C TYR A 138 -12.31 15.79 5.15
N ARG A 139 -12.29 17.09 4.90
CA ARG A 139 -13.44 17.83 4.37
C ARG A 139 -13.26 18.29 2.94
N GLU A 140 -12.13 18.90 2.63
CA GLU A 140 -11.84 19.45 1.31
C GLU A 140 -10.73 18.65 0.64
N PHE A 141 -10.83 18.37 -0.65
CA PHE A 141 -9.86 17.54 -1.36
C PHE A 141 -8.42 18.08 -1.24
N ASP A 142 -8.23 19.40 -1.27
CA ASP A 142 -6.91 20.00 -1.06
C ASP A 142 -6.37 19.79 0.36
N GLU A 143 -7.23 19.58 1.35
CA GLU A 143 -6.82 19.15 2.68
C GLU A 143 -6.23 17.74 2.61
N ALA A 144 -6.90 16.81 1.93
CA ALA A 144 -6.37 15.44 1.74
C ALA A 144 -5.04 15.45 1.02
N VAL A 145 -4.87 16.24 -0.03
CA VAL A 145 -3.61 16.40 -0.76
C VAL A 145 -2.47 16.84 0.18
N ARG A 146 -2.72 17.86 1.00
CA ARG A 146 -1.74 18.35 1.99
C ARG A 146 -1.44 17.32 3.06
N LEU A 147 -2.45 16.54 3.49
CA LEU A 147 -2.25 15.46 4.47
C LEU A 147 -1.39 14.33 3.91
N VAL A 148 -1.63 13.88 2.67
CA VAL A 148 -0.79 12.89 2.01
C VAL A 148 0.67 13.33 2.01
N GLN A 149 0.92 14.57 1.59
CA GLN A 149 2.27 15.12 1.56
C GLN A 149 2.89 15.26 2.96
N SER A 150 2.13 15.77 3.93
CA SER A 150 2.59 15.94 5.31
C SER A 150 2.90 14.62 6.01
N ILE A 151 2.10 13.57 5.76
CA ILE A 151 2.37 12.23 6.28
C ILE A 151 3.64 11.68 5.65
N ALA A 152 3.81 11.83 4.33
CA ALA A 152 5.00 11.38 3.63
C ALA A 152 6.28 12.07 4.16
N GLU A 153 6.26 13.39 4.35
CA GLU A 153 7.39 14.17 4.88
C GLU A 153 7.83 13.70 6.27
N ARG A 154 6.87 13.32 7.12
CA ARG A 154 7.16 12.85 8.48
C ARG A 154 7.51 11.36 8.57
N CYS A 155 6.93 10.56 7.69
CA CYS A 155 6.93 9.09 7.82
C CYS A 155 7.63 8.36 6.67
N GLY A 156 8.18 9.07 5.70
CA GLY A 156 8.94 8.50 4.58
C GLY A 156 8.39 8.94 3.22
N LEU A 157 9.28 9.54 2.43
CA LEU A 157 8.99 10.05 1.09
C LEU A 157 9.08 8.95 0.03
N GLY A 158 8.34 9.13 -1.04
CA GLY A 158 8.70 8.64 -2.36
C GLY A 158 8.07 7.33 -2.81
N HIS A 159 7.46 6.54 -1.95
CA HIS A 159 6.96 5.22 -2.34
C HIS A 159 5.70 5.30 -3.21
N SER A 160 4.53 5.25 -2.65
CA SER A 160 3.26 5.28 -3.37
C SER A 160 2.13 5.84 -2.53
N CYS A 161 1.12 6.36 -3.19
CA CYS A 161 -0.18 6.68 -2.61
C CYS A 161 -1.29 6.24 -3.57
N ALA A 162 -2.53 6.30 -3.13
CA ALA A 162 -3.68 6.00 -3.98
C ALA A 162 -4.79 7.02 -3.84
N VAL A 163 -5.66 7.07 -4.84
CA VAL A 163 -6.90 7.84 -4.80
C VAL A 163 -8.04 7.03 -5.41
N HIS A 164 -9.16 6.98 -4.70
CA HIS A 164 -10.43 6.45 -5.19
C HIS A 164 -11.35 7.63 -5.48
N THR A 165 -11.61 7.88 -6.75
CA THR A 165 -12.39 9.02 -7.25
C THR A 165 -12.88 8.77 -8.67
N THR A 166 -13.97 9.39 -9.08
CA THR A 166 -14.39 9.47 -10.49
C THR A 166 -13.93 10.77 -11.16
N ARG A 167 -13.22 11.64 -10.42
CA ARG A 167 -12.81 12.97 -10.88
C ARG A 167 -11.36 12.97 -11.33
N GLU A 168 -11.13 13.11 -12.63
CA GLU A 168 -9.79 13.14 -13.23
C GLU A 168 -8.98 14.36 -12.78
N ASP A 169 -9.63 15.52 -12.57
CA ASP A 169 -8.97 16.72 -12.05
C ASP A 169 -8.35 16.49 -10.65
N ARG A 170 -8.99 15.65 -9.82
CA ARG A 170 -8.45 15.27 -8.50
C ARG A 170 -7.27 14.32 -8.61
N VAL A 171 -7.31 13.39 -9.56
CA VAL A 171 -6.17 12.51 -9.83
C VAL A 171 -4.94 13.33 -10.21
N LEU A 172 -5.09 14.25 -11.15
CA LEU A 172 -4.00 15.13 -11.59
C LEU A 172 -3.53 16.05 -10.46
N ARG A 173 -4.48 16.66 -9.73
CA ARG A 173 -4.17 17.54 -8.59
C ARG A 173 -3.33 16.83 -7.51
N LEU A 174 -3.66 15.56 -7.19
CA LEU A 174 -2.88 14.77 -6.25
C LEU A 174 -1.49 14.47 -6.84
N ALA A 175 -1.43 13.96 -8.08
CA ALA A 175 -0.19 13.55 -8.72
C ALA A 175 0.83 14.68 -8.87
N GLU A 176 0.37 15.91 -9.10
CA GLU A 176 1.23 17.10 -9.22
C GLU A 176 1.76 17.60 -7.88
N ALA A 177 1.04 17.32 -6.79
CA ALA A 177 1.37 17.87 -5.49
C ALA A 177 2.23 16.96 -4.61
N VAL A 178 2.18 15.64 -4.83
CA VAL A 178 2.82 14.68 -3.92
C VAL A 178 4.19 14.24 -4.39
N THR A 179 5.06 13.97 -3.42
CA THR A 179 6.43 13.46 -3.66
C THR A 179 6.45 11.93 -3.61
N HIS A 180 5.62 11.30 -4.44
CA HIS A 180 5.53 9.84 -4.56
C HIS A 180 5.87 9.40 -5.98
N CYS A 181 6.52 8.24 -6.10
CA CYS A 181 6.86 7.70 -7.42
C CYS A 181 5.66 7.12 -8.15
N ARG A 182 4.60 6.75 -7.43
CA ARG A 182 3.35 6.25 -8.02
C ARG A 182 2.10 6.75 -7.30
N VAL A 183 1.14 7.20 -8.09
CA VAL A 183 -0.25 7.45 -7.67
C VAL A 183 -1.12 6.37 -8.31
N VAL A 184 -1.72 5.53 -7.48
CA VAL A 184 -2.59 4.42 -7.92
C VAL A 184 -4.04 4.90 -7.90
N VAL A 185 -4.76 4.70 -9.00
CA VAL A 185 -6.13 5.20 -9.17
C VAL A 185 -7.12 4.04 -9.14
N ASN A 186 -8.11 4.12 -8.25
CA ASN A 186 -9.23 3.16 -8.15
C ASN A 186 -8.81 1.68 -8.08
N GLN A 187 -7.69 1.42 -7.42
CA GLN A 187 -7.12 0.08 -7.23
C GLN A 187 -6.43 0.01 -5.86
N SER A 188 -6.15 -1.20 -5.39
CA SER A 188 -5.26 -1.38 -4.23
C SER A 188 -3.85 -0.89 -4.56
N THR A 189 -3.19 -0.28 -3.57
CA THR A 189 -1.78 0.10 -3.66
C THR A 189 -0.86 -1.10 -3.92
N MET A 190 -1.32 -2.32 -3.69
CA MET A 190 -0.61 -3.55 -4.08
C MET A 190 -0.32 -3.64 -5.58
N THR A 191 -1.14 -3.00 -6.43
CA THR A 191 -0.89 -2.93 -7.88
C THR A 191 0.28 -2.02 -8.25
N ASN A 192 0.87 -1.33 -7.28
CA ASN A 192 2.07 -0.51 -7.45
C ASN A 192 3.24 -1.28 -8.09
N THR A 193 3.35 -2.57 -7.83
CA THR A 193 4.37 -3.45 -8.43
C THR A 193 4.00 -3.96 -9.82
N GLY A 194 2.90 -3.48 -10.36
CA GLY A 194 2.31 -3.94 -11.62
C GLY A 194 1.30 -5.06 -11.41
N SER A 195 0.37 -5.14 -12.33
CA SER A 195 -0.60 -6.22 -12.44
C SER A 195 -1.12 -6.28 -13.88
N LEU A 196 -1.86 -7.32 -14.21
CA LEU A 196 -2.50 -7.43 -15.53
C LEU A 196 -3.52 -6.32 -15.79
N SER A 197 -3.99 -5.65 -14.76
CA SER A 197 -5.02 -4.59 -14.83
C SER A 197 -4.52 -3.19 -14.40
N ALA A 198 -3.23 -3.01 -14.09
CA ALA A 198 -2.73 -1.75 -13.52
C ALA A 198 -2.12 -0.77 -14.55
N GLY A 199 -1.97 -1.17 -15.80
CA GLY A 199 -1.36 -0.32 -16.83
C GLY A 199 0.13 -0.03 -16.63
N VAL A 200 0.78 -0.69 -15.67
CA VAL A 200 2.23 -0.62 -15.41
C VAL A 200 2.84 -2.01 -15.48
N PRO A 201 4.08 -2.14 -15.95
CA PRO A 201 4.73 -3.44 -16.05
C PRO A 201 4.97 -4.02 -14.66
N PHE A 202 4.99 -5.36 -14.57
CA PHE A 202 5.40 -6.05 -13.35
C PHE A 202 6.86 -5.69 -13.02
N THR A 203 7.06 -5.20 -11.81
CA THR A 203 8.38 -4.87 -11.29
C THR A 203 8.47 -5.27 -9.83
N THR A 204 9.65 -5.66 -9.38
CA THR A 204 9.95 -5.75 -7.96
C THR A 204 10.80 -4.55 -7.58
N THR A 205 10.19 -3.52 -7.00
CA THR A 205 10.89 -2.32 -6.56
C THR A 205 10.84 -2.25 -5.05
N LEU A 206 11.99 -2.34 -4.40
CA LEU A 206 12.16 -2.18 -2.95
C LEU A 206 12.62 -0.76 -2.60
N SER A 207 12.28 0.23 -3.41
CA SER A 207 12.80 1.59 -3.29
C SER A 207 11.67 2.60 -3.31
N ALA A 208 11.84 3.67 -2.56
CA ALA A 208 10.97 4.84 -2.59
C ALA A 208 11.22 5.73 -3.83
N GLY A 209 12.00 5.27 -4.81
CA GLY A 209 12.33 6.02 -6.01
C GLY A 209 13.21 7.24 -5.74
N SER A 210 13.34 8.11 -6.74
CA SER A 210 14.16 9.31 -6.64
C SER A 210 13.62 10.32 -5.61
N TRP A 211 12.32 10.38 -5.39
CA TRP A 211 11.69 11.23 -4.39
C TRP A 211 12.14 10.91 -2.96
N GLY A 212 12.33 9.64 -2.65
CA GLY A 212 12.80 9.20 -1.33
C GLY A 212 14.31 9.20 -1.18
N GLY A 213 15.06 9.69 -2.16
CA GLY A 213 16.52 9.72 -2.13
C GLY A 213 17.17 8.34 -2.19
N SER A 214 16.41 7.29 -2.50
CA SER A 214 16.95 5.95 -2.65
C SER A 214 17.37 5.67 -4.08
N SER A 215 18.53 5.03 -4.26
CA SER A 215 19.00 4.56 -5.55
C SER A 215 19.00 3.04 -5.58
N VAL A 216 18.55 2.47 -6.68
CA VAL A 216 18.68 1.05 -6.96
C VAL A 216 19.96 0.85 -7.76
N ALA A 217 20.79 -0.02 -7.23
CA ALA A 217 22.13 -0.33 -7.69
C ALA A 217 22.38 -0.44 -9.22
N GLY A 218 23.60 -0.40 -9.61
CA GLY A 218 24.12 -0.80 -10.90
C GLY A 218 24.16 0.33 -11.91
N ASN A 219 23.35 0.29 -12.93
CA ASN A 219 23.41 1.28 -14.02
C ASN A 219 22.57 2.51 -13.71
N VAL A 220 23.16 3.51 -13.09
CA VAL A 220 22.54 4.80 -12.85
C VAL A 220 22.54 5.58 -14.16
N THR A 221 21.35 5.83 -14.71
CA THR A 221 21.17 6.70 -15.88
C THR A 221 20.68 8.07 -15.43
N TRP A 222 20.70 9.07 -16.32
CA TRP A 222 20.19 10.42 -16.06
C TRP A 222 18.72 10.39 -15.56
N ARG A 223 17.91 9.39 -15.93
CA ARG A 223 16.54 9.22 -15.47
C ARG A 223 16.42 9.00 -13.95
N HIS A 224 17.46 8.46 -13.33
CA HIS A 224 17.48 8.24 -11.89
C HIS A 224 17.66 9.54 -11.10
N PHE A 225 18.08 10.62 -11.76
CA PHE A 225 18.23 11.94 -11.15
C PHE A 225 17.01 12.84 -11.35
N LEU A 226 16.03 12.40 -12.13
CA LEU A 226 14.79 13.13 -12.33
C LEU A 226 13.70 12.58 -11.43
N ASN A 227 13.18 13.42 -10.57
CA ASN A 227 11.99 13.09 -9.80
C ASN A 227 10.79 13.01 -10.74
N HIS A 228 10.06 11.93 -10.69
CA HIS A 228 8.87 11.73 -11.50
C HIS A 228 7.82 10.92 -10.74
N THR A 229 6.56 11.17 -11.08
CA THR A 229 5.39 10.45 -10.57
C THR A 229 4.72 9.73 -11.72
N THR A 230 4.44 8.44 -11.54
CA THR A 230 3.66 7.66 -12.50
C THR A 230 2.25 7.48 -11.97
N VAL A 231 1.26 7.89 -12.76
CA VAL A 231 -0.16 7.64 -12.45
C VAL A 231 -0.56 6.29 -13.05
N SER A 232 -0.88 5.34 -12.19
CA SER A 232 -1.33 3.99 -12.57
C SER A 232 -2.86 3.95 -12.57
N ARG A 233 -3.45 3.69 -13.73
CA ARG A 233 -4.91 3.57 -13.90
C ARG A 233 -5.31 2.13 -14.20
N PRO A 234 -6.53 1.73 -13.84
CA PRO A 234 -7.06 0.43 -14.22
C PRO A 234 -7.16 0.34 -15.76
N ILE A 235 -6.75 -0.80 -16.27
CA ILE A 235 -6.92 -1.17 -17.69
C ILE A 235 -7.65 -2.51 -17.77
N PRO A 236 -8.30 -2.83 -18.90
CA PRO A 236 -8.83 -4.17 -19.10
C PRO A 236 -7.72 -5.21 -18.95
N ALA A 237 -7.94 -6.19 -18.09
CA ALA A 237 -6.95 -7.24 -17.84
C ALA A 237 -6.65 -8.01 -19.13
N ARG A 238 -5.38 -8.13 -19.47
CA ARG A 238 -4.89 -8.96 -20.55
C ARG A 238 -4.27 -10.21 -19.95
N VAL A 239 -5.10 -11.23 -19.75
CA VAL A 239 -4.61 -12.53 -19.29
C VAL A 239 -3.97 -13.24 -20.50
N PRO A 240 -2.68 -13.59 -20.43
CA PRO A 240 -2.06 -14.38 -21.49
C PRO A 240 -2.74 -15.73 -21.64
N ASP A 241 -2.81 -16.25 -22.87
CA ASP A 241 -3.20 -17.63 -23.08
C ASP A 241 -2.10 -18.55 -22.52
N GLU A 242 -2.40 -19.21 -21.40
CA GLU A 242 -1.46 -20.12 -20.74
C GLU A 242 -1.02 -21.26 -21.68
N ALA A 243 -1.94 -21.75 -22.54
CA ALA A 243 -1.60 -22.79 -23.47
C ALA A 243 -0.54 -22.33 -24.48
N ALA A 244 -0.66 -21.10 -24.98
CA ALA A 244 0.34 -20.51 -25.87
C ALA A 244 1.63 -20.17 -25.11
N LEU A 245 1.53 -19.60 -23.90
CA LEU A 245 2.67 -19.17 -23.10
C LEU A 245 3.56 -20.34 -22.67
N PHE A 246 2.96 -21.46 -22.28
CA PHE A 246 3.66 -22.64 -21.80
C PHE A 246 3.83 -23.74 -22.85
N ALA A 247 3.36 -23.53 -24.09
CA ALA A 247 3.51 -24.51 -25.17
C ALA A 247 4.95 -25.05 -25.32
N PRO A 248 6.02 -24.22 -25.24
CA PRO A 248 7.40 -24.70 -25.33
C PRO A 248 7.85 -25.58 -24.16
N TYR A 249 7.13 -25.56 -23.04
CA TYR A 249 7.47 -26.26 -21.79
C TYR A 249 6.55 -27.44 -21.49
N ARG A 250 5.63 -27.79 -22.39
CA ARG A 250 4.81 -29.00 -22.21
C ARG A 250 5.64 -30.25 -22.38
N ALA A 251 5.28 -31.29 -21.61
CA ALA A 251 6.08 -32.52 -21.47
C ALA A 251 6.41 -33.22 -22.80
N ASP A 252 5.55 -33.04 -23.79
CA ASP A 252 5.69 -33.60 -25.14
C ASP A 252 6.63 -32.79 -26.05
N SER A 253 7.02 -31.58 -25.63
CA SER A 253 7.95 -30.71 -26.34
C SER A 253 9.30 -30.54 -25.62
N VAL A 254 9.45 -31.11 -24.44
CA VAL A 254 10.72 -31.07 -23.67
C VAL A 254 11.67 -32.09 -24.19
N ALA A 255 12.27 -31.84 -25.34
CA ALA A 255 13.68 -32.23 -25.52
C ALA A 255 14.47 -31.53 -24.41
N ALA A 256 15.25 -32.28 -23.64
CA ALA A 256 15.93 -31.81 -22.44
C ALA A 256 16.43 -30.36 -22.54
N PRO A 257 16.21 -29.53 -21.51
CA PRO A 257 16.57 -28.12 -21.57
C PRO A 257 18.05 -28.02 -21.96
N ARG A 258 18.32 -27.42 -23.12
CA ARG A 258 19.66 -26.99 -23.44
C ARG A 258 19.95 -25.82 -22.51
N HIS A 259 20.47 -26.12 -21.32
CA HIS A 259 21.10 -25.08 -20.52
C HIS A 259 22.04 -24.30 -21.46
N PRO A 260 21.90 -22.97 -21.60
CA PRO A 260 22.96 -22.23 -22.23
C PRO A 260 24.19 -22.54 -21.43
N ARG A 261 25.20 -23.12 -22.09
CA ARG A 261 26.51 -23.34 -21.48
C ARG A 261 26.92 -21.97 -20.94
N LEU A 262 26.99 -21.85 -19.63
CA LEU A 262 27.74 -20.75 -19.02
C LEU A 262 29.08 -20.78 -19.76
N LEU A 263 29.41 -19.66 -20.40
CA LEU A 263 30.67 -19.51 -21.14
C LEU A 263 31.77 -20.08 -20.28
N ALA A 264 32.38 -21.17 -20.75
CA ALA A 264 33.60 -21.67 -20.14
C ALA A 264 34.62 -20.50 -20.18
N PRO A 265 35.39 -20.28 -19.10
CA PRO A 265 36.44 -19.27 -19.16
C PRO A 265 37.30 -19.58 -20.39
N ALA A 266 37.51 -18.55 -21.22
CA ALA A 266 38.44 -18.66 -22.32
C ALA A 266 39.82 -19.05 -21.73
N ASP A 267 40.32 -20.16 -22.15
CA ASP A 267 41.67 -20.58 -21.79
C ASP A 267 42.64 -19.47 -22.17
N ALA A 268 43.44 -19.03 -21.19
CA ALA A 268 44.50 -18.05 -21.32
C ALA A 268 45.65 -18.57 -22.12
#